data_6fb4e140ed9851216dd28571fcded6bd
#
_entry.id   6fb4e140ed9851216dd28571fcded6bd
#
_cell.length_a   1.000
_cell.length_b   1.000
_cell.length_c   1.000
_cell.angle_alpha   90.00
_cell.angle_beta   90.00
_cell.angle_gamma   90.00
#
_symmetry.space_group_name_H-M   'P 1'
#
loop_
_entity.id
_entity.type
_entity.pdbx_description
1 polymer ?
#
loop_
_entity_poly.entity_id
_entity_poly.type
_entity_poly.pdbx_seq_one_letter_code
_entity_poly.pdbx_strand_id
1 'polypeptide(L)'
;NYSPGRALNLGVKSASKKYIMILSAHCILKKFNEVNILKDLEKNACVFGNQIPIWNGKKISKRYLWSHFSNKKTKNMYSELEKRYFLHNALAVYKKDTLKKFPFDENLTSKEDRYWANKIIKKKMNFIYEPELIAEHQYTIHGNTWKGIA
;
A
#
# COMPACT_ATOMS: atom_id res chain seq x y z
N ASN A 1 -22.14 -7.30 4.09
CA ASN A 1 -21.59 -5.96 4.30
C ASN A 1 -20.19 -5.88 3.65
N TYR A 2 -19.92 -4.80 2.91
CA TYR A 2 -18.63 -4.53 2.29
C TYR A 2 -17.65 -3.99 3.33
N SER A 3 -16.40 -4.51 3.30
CA SER A 3 -15.24 -3.85 3.90
C SER A 3 -14.03 -4.02 3.00
N PRO A 4 -13.08 -3.07 3.00
CA PRO A 4 -11.86 -3.19 2.20
C PRO A 4 -11.08 -4.47 2.52
N GLY A 5 -10.91 -4.78 3.81
CA GLY A 5 -10.21 -5.99 4.25
C GLY A 5 -10.83 -7.27 3.71
N ARG A 6 -12.17 -7.38 3.73
CA ARG A 6 -12.90 -8.54 3.19
C ARG A 6 -12.69 -8.70 1.69
N ALA A 7 -12.80 -7.61 0.93
CA ALA A 7 -12.58 -7.63 -0.51
C ALA A 7 -11.14 -8.06 -0.87
N LEU A 8 -10.14 -7.50 -0.15
CA LEU A 8 -8.74 -7.84 -0.33
C LEU A 8 -8.46 -9.32 0.02
N ASN A 9 -8.97 -9.81 1.15
CA ASN A 9 -8.80 -11.21 1.57
C ASN A 9 -9.43 -12.19 0.56
N LEU A 10 -10.58 -11.84 -0.02
CA LEU A 10 -11.19 -12.62 -1.09
C LEU A 10 -10.28 -12.68 -2.32
N GLY A 11 -9.71 -11.54 -2.74
CA GLY A 11 -8.74 -11.48 -3.83
C GLY A 11 -7.49 -12.34 -3.56
N VAL A 12 -6.96 -12.27 -2.34
CA VAL A 12 -5.83 -13.12 -1.89
C VAL A 12 -6.16 -14.60 -1.98
N LYS A 13 -7.36 -15.01 -1.56
CA LYS A 13 -7.83 -16.39 -1.64
C LYS A 13 -7.90 -16.88 -3.08
N SER A 14 -8.42 -16.06 -4.00
CA SER A 14 -8.61 -16.39 -5.41
C SER A 14 -7.32 -16.35 -6.23
N ALA A 15 -6.30 -15.60 -5.80
CA ALA A 15 -5.03 -15.51 -6.52
C ALA A 15 -4.29 -16.87 -6.54
N SER A 16 -3.67 -17.23 -7.67
CA SER A 16 -2.92 -18.48 -7.83
C SER A 16 -1.41 -18.34 -7.61
N LYS A 17 -0.85 -17.12 -7.69
CA LYS A 17 0.60 -16.89 -7.68
C LYS A 17 1.15 -16.65 -6.28
N LYS A 18 2.47 -16.84 -6.14
CA LYS A 18 3.25 -16.63 -4.88
C LYS A 18 3.24 -15.20 -4.40
N TYR A 19 3.24 -14.24 -5.32
CA TYR A 19 3.22 -12.81 -5.03
C TYR A 19 1.92 -12.20 -5.54
N ILE A 20 1.41 -11.23 -4.81
CA ILE A 20 0.14 -10.56 -5.08
C ILE A 20 0.39 -9.06 -5.12
N MET A 21 0.05 -8.42 -6.22
CA MET A 21 0.00 -6.96 -6.30
C MET A 21 -1.43 -6.50 -5.98
N ILE A 22 -1.53 -5.58 -5.05
CA ILE A 22 -2.72 -4.78 -4.80
C ILE A 22 -2.52 -3.44 -5.50
N LEU A 23 -3.42 -3.12 -6.40
CA LEU A 23 -3.46 -1.86 -7.13
C LEU A 23 -4.90 -1.32 -7.07
N SER A 24 -5.07 -0.12 -6.52
CA SER A 24 -6.39 0.50 -6.45
C SER A 24 -6.93 0.80 -7.85
N ALA A 25 -8.25 0.66 -8.04
CA ALA A 25 -8.90 0.84 -9.35
C ALA A 25 -8.70 2.22 -9.99
N HIS A 26 -8.38 3.24 -9.20
CA HIS A 26 -8.08 4.60 -9.64
C HIS A 26 -6.57 4.90 -9.69
N CYS A 27 -5.73 3.86 -9.69
CA CYS A 27 -4.29 3.97 -9.86
C CYS A 27 -3.85 3.39 -11.20
N ILE A 28 -2.87 4.04 -11.83
CA ILE A 28 -2.24 3.60 -13.07
C ILE A 28 -0.78 3.29 -12.78
N LEU A 29 -0.38 2.03 -12.93
CA LEU A 29 1.01 1.59 -12.75
C LEU A 29 1.91 2.27 -13.82
N LYS A 30 2.95 2.96 -13.38
CA LYS A 30 3.87 3.71 -14.26
C LYS A 30 5.25 3.11 -14.30
N LYS A 31 5.75 2.61 -13.16
CA LYS A 31 7.08 2.02 -13.07
C LYS A 31 7.05 0.79 -12.17
N PHE A 32 7.54 -0.31 -12.69
CA PHE A 32 7.63 -1.58 -11.99
C PHE A 32 8.92 -2.30 -12.42
N ASN A 33 9.79 -2.58 -11.47
CA ASN A 33 10.97 -3.41 -11.67
C ASN A 33 10.81 -4.71 -10.89
N GLU A 34 10.40 -5.77 -11.57
CA GLU A 34 10.11 -7.07 -10.96
C GLU A 34 11.30 -7.61 -10.18
N VAL A 35 12.51 -7.55 -10.76
CA VAL A 35 13.73 -8.08 -10.13
C VAL A 35 13.99 -7.42 -8.79
N ASN A 36 13.92 -6.08 -8.73
CA ASN A 36 14.13 -5.34 -7.49
C ASN A 36 13.05 -5.62 -6.45
N ILE A 37 11.79 -5.68 -6.87
CA ILE A 37 10.66 -5.98 -5.98
C ILE A 37 10.78 -7.39 -5.40
N LEU A 38 11.11 -8.39 -6.20
CA LEU A 38 11.28 -9.76 -5.73
C LEU A 38 12.45 -9.89 -4.76
N LYS A 39 13.59 -9.23 -5.03
CA LYS A 39 14.73 -9.16 -4.12
C LYS A 39 14.35 -8.55 -2.76
N ASP A 40 13.59 -7.47 -2.76
CA ASP A 40 13.10 -6.86 -1.52
C ASP A 40 12.18 -7.82 -0.76
N LEU A 41 11.31 -8.53 -1.48
CA LEU A 41 10.39 -9.50 -0.89
C LEU A 41 11.09 -10.73 -0.30
N GLU A 42 12.33 -11.06 -0.66
CA GLU A 42 13.06 -12.16 -0.02
C GLU A 42 13.10 -11.99 1.51
N LYS A 43 13.37 -10.78 1.98
CA LYS A 43 13.58 -10.44 3.40
C LYS A 43 12.41 -9.70 4.04
N ASN A 44 11.41 -9.29 3.26
CA ASN A 44 10.29 -8.48 3.73
C ASN A 44 8.95 -9.13 3.39
N ALA A 45 7.92 -8.80 4.14
CA ALA A 45 6.56 -9.30 3.95
C ALA A 45 5.82 -8.60 2.82
N CYS A 46 6.17 -7.33 2.58
CA CYS A 46 5.53 -6.44 1.63
C CYS A 46 6.49 -5.38 1.13
N VAL A 47 6.29 -4.97 -0.13
CA VAL A 47 6.87 -3.76 -0.74
C VAL A 47 5.73 -2.88 -1.20
N PHE A 48 5.70 -1.60 -0.82
CA PHE A 48 4.73 -0.65 -1.33
C PHE A 48 5.40 0.52 -2.04
N GLY A 49 4.68 1.11 -3.00
CA GLY A 49 5.25 2.04 -3.94
C GLY A 49 4.90 3.51 -3.70
N ASN A 50 5.61 4.35 -4.45
CA ASN A 50 5.39 5.79 -4.56
C ASN A 50 4.11 6.05 -5.36
N GLN A 51 3.35 7.03 -4.91
CA GLN A 51 2.14 7.45 -5.57
C GLN A 51 2.24 8.93 -5.95
N ILE A 52 1.89 9.21 -7.20
CA ILE A 52 1.86 10.56 -7.76
C ILE A 52 0.41 10.99 -7.87
N PRO A 53 -0.05 11.96 -7.07
CA PRO A 53 -1.43 12.41 -7.12
C PRO A 53 -1.73 13.18 -8.40
N ILE A 54 -2.81 12.80 -9.09
CA ILE A 54 -3.27 13.39 -10.36
C ILE A 54 -4.70 13.91 -10.20
N TRP A 55 -4.95 15.13 -10.66
CA TRP A 55 -6.27 15.73 -10.77
C TRP A 55 -6.45 16.35 -12.15
N ASN A 56 -7.50 15.97 -12.87
CA ASN A 56 -7.77 16.43 -14.25
C ASN A 56 -6.51 16.35 -15.15
N GLY A 57 -5.80 15.22 -15.10
CA GLY A 57 -4.61 14.97 -15.90
C GLY A 57 -3.34 15.69 -15.44
N LYS A 58 -3.40 16.50 -14.39
CA LYS A 58 -2.25 17.28 -13.88
C LYS A 58 -1.80 16.75 -12.53
N LYS A 59 -0.47 16.73 -12.31
CA LYS A 59 0.09 16.48 -10.97
C LYS A 59 -0.32 17.59 -10.03
N ILE A 60 -0.74 17.22 -8.83
CA ILE A 60 -1.03 18.16 -7.76
C ILE A 60 0.01 18.06 -6.65
N SER A 61 0.09 19.09 -5.81
CA SER A 61 1.06 19.16 -4.71
C SER A 61 0.88 18.01 -3.74
N LYS A 62 1.98 17.40 -3.32
CA LYS A 62 1.99 16.41 -2.25
C LYS A 62 1.73 17.12 -0.93
N ARG A 63 0.58 16.87 -0.32
CA ARG A 63 0.22 17.34 1.01
C ARG A 63 -0.16 16.16 1.88
N TYR A 64 -0.07 16.31 3.20
CA TYR A 64 -0.49 15.32 4.18
C TYR A 64 -0.03 13.89 3.83
N LEU A 65 -0.96 12.97 3.51
CA LEU A 65 -0.68 11.56 3.19
C LEU A 65 0.44 11.40 2.15
N TRP A 66 0.43 12.24 1.12
CA TRP A 66 1.39 12.20 0.02
C TRP A 66 2.79 12.65 0.42
N SER A 67 2.96 13.34 1.56
CA SER A 67 4.26 13.75 2.08
C SER A 67 5.15 12.57 2.49
N HIS A 68 4.55 11.40 2.76
CA HIS A 68 5.28 10.18 3.07
C HIS A 68 5.99 9.58 1.84
N PHE A 69 5.52 9.88 0.63
CA PHE A 69 6.10 9.39 -0.61
C PHE A 69 7.31 10.23 -1.04
N SER A 70 8.48 9.88 -0.58
CA SER A 70 9.76 10.53 -0.88
C SER A 70 10.55 9.75 -1.95
N ASN A 71 11.74 10.23 -2.32
CA ASN A 71 12.65 9.52 -3.21
C ASN A 71 13.60 8.56 -2.45
N LYS A 72 13.39 8.38 -1.14
CA LYS A 72 14.24 7.54 -0.30
C LYS A 72 13.55 6.23 0.02
N LYS A 73 14.18 5.12 -0.35
CA LYS A 73 13.78 3.77 0.07
C LYS A 73 13.79 3.68 1.59
N THR A 74 12.70 3.19 2.18
CA THR A 74 12.52 3.21 3.63
C THR A 74 11.98 1.89 4.14
N LYS A 75 12.68 1.30 5.11
CA LYS A 75 12.21 0.10 5.82
C LYS A 75 11.30 0.52 6.97
N ASN A 76 10.15 -0.15 7.10
CA ASN A 76 9.21 0.04 8.19
C ASN A 76 8.83 1.51 8.39
N MET A 77 8.46 2.17 7.29
CA MET A 77 8.08 3.59 7.31
C MET A 77 7.07 3.86 8.42
N TYR A 78 7.35 4.87 9.23
CA TYR A 78 6.50 5.32 10.33
C TYR A 78 5.98 6.73 10.06
N SER A 79 4.73 6.98 10.36
CA SER A 79 4.09 8.28 10.25
C SER A 79 3.99 8.92 11.62
N GLU A 80 4.73 10.01 11.84
CA GLU A 80 4.62 10.81 13.05
C GLU A 80 3.25 11.49 13.18
N LEU A 81 2.63 11.85 12.04
CA LEU A 81 1.29 12.43 12.01
C LEU A 81 0.22 11.44 12.41
N GLU A 82 0.29 10.20 11.88
CA GLU A 82 -0.71 9.17 12.18
C GLU A 82 -0.36 8.35 13.44
N LYS A 83 0.82 8.55 14.02
CA LYS A 83 1.37 7.79 15.17
C LYS A 83 1.30 6.28 14.97
N ARG A 84 1.62 5.83 13.73
CA ARG A 84 1.61 4.42 13.34
C ARG A 84 2.48 4.13 12.13
N TYR A 85 2.72 2.85 11.87
CA TYR A 85 3.40 2.43 10.66
C TYR A 85 2.57 2.77 9.42
N PHE A 86 3.24 3.31 8.40
CA PHE A 86 2.64 3.78 7.17
C PHE A 86 2.90 2.80 6.04
N LEU A 87 1.88 2.11 5.60
CA LEU A 87 1.83 1.27 4.41
C LEU A 87 0.57 1.66 3.63
N HIS A 88 0.62 1.67 2.30
CA HIS A 88 -0.52 2.12 1.49
C HIS A 88 -0.87 1.12 0.39
N ASN A 89 -2.05 0.54 0.48
CA ASN A 89 -2.56 -0.50 -0.42
C ASN A 89 -2.89 -0.02 -1.84
N ALA A 90 -2.86 1.28 -2.12
CA ALA A 90 -3.11 1.73 -3.48
C ALA A 90 -2.06 1.22 -4.48
N LEU A 91 -0.84 0.89 -4.01
CA LEU A 91 0.19 0.19 -4.77
C LEU A 91 1.08 -0.59 -3.81
N ALA A 92 0.88 -1.89 -3.71
CA ALA A 92 1.69 -2.75 -2.83
C ALA A 92 1.81 -4.17 -3.37
N VAL A 93 2.96 -4.81 -3.15
CA VAL A 93 3.22 -6.20 -3.53
C VAL A 93 3.52 -7.01 -2.26
N TYR A 94 2.87 -8.14 -2.13
CA TYR A 94 2.89 -8.99 -0.94
C TYR A 94 3.33 -10.40 -1.26
N LYS A 95 3.92 -11.08 -0.27
CA LYS A 95 3.97 -12.55 -0.24
C LYS A 95 2.57 -13.08 0.07
N LYS A 96 2.01 -13.93 -0.80
CA LYS A 96 0.68 -14.54 -0.60
C LYS A 96 0.59 -15.29 0.71
N ASP A 97 1.62 -16.07 1.07
CA ASP A 97 1.64 -16.86 2.30
C ASP A 97 1.61 -15.96 3.55
N THR A 98 2.23 -14.79 3.48
CA THR A 98 2.13 -13.80 4.58
C THR A 98 0.71 -13.28 4.73
N LEU A 99 0.03 -12.94 3.63
CA LEU A 99 -1.37 -12.49 3.68
C LEU A 99 -2.32 -13.60 4.14
N LYS A 100 -2.08 -14.86 3.76
CA LYS A 100 -2.85 -16.00 4.27
C LYS A 100 -2.69 -16.18 5.77
N LYS A 101 -1.47 -16.08 6.28
CA LYS A 101 -1.15 -16.21 7.71
C LYS A 101 -1.64 -15.02 8.53
N PHE A 102 -1.58 -13.82 7.95
CA PHE A 102 -1.94 -12.57 8.57
C PHE A 102 -2.90 -11.78 7.65
N PRO A 103 -4.16 -12.17 7.55
CA PRO A 103 -5.13 -11.47 6.70
C PRO A 103 -5.38 -10.05 7.20
N PHE A 104 -5.91 -9.21 6.29
CA PHE A 104 -6.43 -7.90 6.66
C PHE A 104 -7.62 -8.04 7.59
N ASP A 105 -7.80 -7.06 8.48
CA ASP A 105 -8.96 -7.04 9.38
C ASP A 105 -10.23 -6.66 8.59
N GLU A 106 -11.21 -7.54 8.60
CA GLU A 106 -12.46 -7.40 7.85
C GLU A 106 -13.48 -6.48 8.53
N ASN A 107 -13.24 -6.12 9.80
CA ASN A 107 -14.12 -5.23 10.55
C ASN A 107 -13.81 -3.75 10.35
N LEU A 108 -12.67 -3.44 9.71
CA LEU A 108 -12.25 -2.07 9.46
C LEU A 108 -12.94 -1.50 8.21
N THR A 109 -13.40 -0.27 8.32
CA THR A 109 -13.97 0.50 7.20
C THR A 109 -12.92 1.26 6.39
N SER A 110 -11.70 1.39 6.94
CA SER A 110 -10.55 2.07 6.32
C SER A 110 -9.27 1.76 7.08
N LYS A 111 -8.11 2.12 6.48
CA LYS A 111 -6.77 1.98 7.06
C LYS A 111 -6.38 0.53 7.39
N GLU A 112 -6.98 -0.45 6.74
CA GLU A 112 -6.67 -1.88 6.89
C GLU A 112 -5.19 -2.17 6.64
N ASP A 113 -4.55 -1.41 5.74
CA ASP A 113 -3.14 -1.46 5.43
C ASP A 113 -2.25 -0.98 6.60
N ARG A 114 -2.61 0.12 7.28
CA ARG A 114 -1.90 0.64 8.46
C ARG A 114 -1.99 -0.34 9.63
N TYR A 115 -3.17 -0.87 9.88
CA TYR A 115 -3.37 -1.87 10.94
C TYR A 115 -2.61 -3.17 10.63
N TRP A 116 -2.60 -3.59 9.36
CA TRP A 116 -1.82 -4.72 8.91
C TRP A 116 -0.32 -4.48 9.12
N ALA A 117 0.20 -3.31 8.75
CA ALA A 117 1.59 -2.95 8.95
C ALA A 117 1.99 -3.03 10.45
N ASN A 118 1.18 -2.45 11.34
CA ASN A 118 1.41 -2.57 12.79
C ASN A 118 1.42 -4.03 13.27
N LYS A 119 0.50 -4.86 12.75
CA LYS A 119 0.43 -6.30 13.07
C LYS A 119 1.70 -7.03 12.64
N ILE A 120 2.20 -6.77 11.42
CA ILE A 120 3.41 -7.40 10.88
C ILE A 120 4.65 -7.02 11.68
N ILE A 121 4.80 -5.77 12.06
CA ILE A 121 5.92 -5.31 12.90
C ILE A 121 5.91 -5.99 14.27
N LYS A 122 4.74 -6.11 14.91
CA LYS A 122 4.60 -6.88 16.18
C LYS A 122 5.00 -8.37 16.03
N LYS A 123 4.93 -8.91 14.82
CA LYS A 123 5.38 -10.26 14.47
C LYS A 123 6.86 -10.32 14.04
N LYS A 124 7.63 -9.25 14.28
CA LYS A 124 9.06 -9.11 13.91
C LYS A 124 9.32 -9.29 12.41
N MET A 125 8.34 -9.00 11.57
CA MET A 125 8.44 -8.96 10.12
C MET A 125 8.58 -7.51 9.65
N ASN A 126 9.13 -7.31 8.44
CA ASN A 126 9.37 -5.99 7.90
C ASN A 126 8.58 -5.76 6.60
N PHE A 127 8.43 -4.51 6.23
CA PHE A 127 7.97 -4.06 4.91
C PHE A 127 8.85 -2.92 4.40
N ILE A 128 8.84 -2.70 3.09
CA ILE A 128 9.68 -1.71 2.40
C ILE A 128 8.81 -0.73 1.63
N TYR A 129 9.14 0.54 1.74
CA TYR A 129 8.76 1.56 0.76
C TYR A 129 9.82 1.62 -0.34
N GLU A 130 9.41 1.40 -1.59
CA GLU A 130 10.27 1.44 -2.78
C GLU A 130 9.86 2.63 -3.66
N PRO A 131 10.64 3.71 -3.71
CA PRO A 131 10.30 4.91 -4.47
C PRO A 131 10.26 4.69 -5.98
N GLU A 132 10.94 3.65 -6.49
CA GLU A 132 10.98 3.31 -7.91
C GLU A 132 9.80 2.43 -8.36
N LEU A 133 9.01 1.93 -7.44
CA LEU A 133 7.70 1.34 -7.72
C LEU A 133 6.67 2.48 -7.74
N ILE A 134 6.17 2.87 -8.92
CA ILE A 134 5.43 4.12 -9.09
C ILE A 134 4.04 3.89 -9.71
N ALA A 135 3.02 4.48 -9.10
CA ALA A 135 1.70 4.64 -9.72
C ALA A 135 1.25 6.10 -9.74
N GLU A 136 0.53 6.49 -10.77
CA GLU A 136 -0.32 7.68 -10.76
C GLU A 136 -1.62 7.33 -10.04
N HIS A 137 -1.97 8.14 -9.06
CA HIS A 137 -3.17 7.96 -8.25
C HIS A 137 -4.17 9.06 -8.61
N GLN A 138 -5.19 8.68 -9.36
CA GLN A 138 -6.20 9.62 -9.86
C GLN A 138 -7.08 10.09 -8.71
N TYR A 139 -7.24 11.41 -8.58
CA TYR A 139 -8.17 11.97 -7.61
C TYR A 139 -9.61 11.61 -7.98
N THR A 140 -10.36 11.19 -6.98
CA THR A 140 -11.79 10.95 -7.10
C THR A 140 -12.52 11.70 -5.98
N ILE A 141 -13.56 12.47 -6.33
CA ILE A 141 -14.35 13.28 -5.38
C ILE A 141 -14.88 12.42 -4.20
N HIS A 142 -15.13 11.15 -4.45
CA HIS A 142 -15.64 10.20 -3.45
C HIS A 142 -14.55 9.33 -2.80
N GLY A 143 -13.27 9.51 -3.18
CA GLY A 143 -12.17 8.71 -2.66
C GLY A 143 -11.85 9.03 -1.21
N ASN A 144 -11.82 8.00 -0.34
CA ASN A 144 -11.49 8.17 1.07
C ASN A 144 -10.08 8.71 1.30
N THR A 145 -9.15 8.48 0.39
CA THR A 145 -7.75 8.92 0.47
C THR A 145 -7.62 10.46 0.50
N TRP A 146 -8.61 11.17 -0.02
CA TRP A 146 -8.60 12.61 -0.16
C TRP A 146 -9.37 13.35 0.94
N LYS A 147 -10.14 12.65 1.73
CA LYS A 147 -10.83 13.23 2.89
C LYS A 147 -9.79 13.65 3.92
N GLY A 148 -9.73 14.93 4.20
CA GLY A 148 -8.77 15.52 5.15
C GLY A 148 -7.49 16.06 4.51
N ILE A 149 -7.45 16.20 3.19
CA ILE A 149 -6.34 16.85 2.46
C ILE A 149 -6.66 18.34 2.16
N ALA A 150 -7.86 18.76 2.42
CA ALA A 150 -8.28 20.15 2.27
C ALA A 150 -7.67 21.04 3.36
#